data_e47b62fb25f720c417ac6c3ae59da4aa
#
_entry.id   e47b62fb25f720c417ac6c3ae59da4aa
#
_cell.length_a   1.000
_cell.length_b   1.000
_cell.length_c   1.000
_cell.angle_alpha   90.00
_cell.angle_beta   90.00
_cell.angle_gamma   90.00
#
_symmetry.space_group_name_H-M   'P 1'
#
loop_
_entity.id
_entity.type
_entity.pdbx_description
1 polymer ?
#
loop_
_entity_poly.entity_id
_entity_poly.type
_entity_poly.pdbx_seq_one_letter_code
_entity_poly.pdbx_strand_id
1 'polypeptide(L)'
;RDLRMSRGLGDVYKRQENDSHALFKPYRISKDSSFEEHINKYNVIQINMIDFMTRTSSVEEMIDYLQRRILWDLKKAYRQLECFDWNDLVEVLQTIYAETKRAFVIIIDEWDCIFRKYPDNHEDHIRYLDFLRFWLKGKSYIALAYMTGILPIKKYGEHSALNMFDEYSMTNQRELAEFTGFTEAEVQELCRQYDMPYDKTKQWYDGYDLKGVQIYNPRSVVMSMLGHDYDSYWTKTETYEALKKYIQMNQYGLKELTTRLIAGEHIPVNPDKFQNDMTTFASADDVLTLLIHLGYLTYDFYAQTVCIPNQEVQKEFINCIEDGGWEPVMAAIWQSEDLMEATLRGDEEYVAQQIQRVHEENISILKYNDENSLACVLSLAYYAAKKTHEIYRELAGGKGFADLVFVPRKHVESPAMIVELKWDQSAQTALDQIREKKYDKALKDYHGRLLLVGINYRKSEKTYTCKIETETIEK
;
A
#
# COMPACT_ATOMS: atom_id res chain seq x y z
N ARG A 1 9.06 9.14 17.15
CA ARG A 1 7.90 10.03 17.01
C ARG A 1 7.04 9.92 18.25
N ASP A 2 6.92 10.99 19.02
CA ASP A 2 5.99 11.00 20.15
C ASP A 2 4.57 11.20 19.61
N LEU A 3 3.81 10.13 19.48
CA LEU A 3 2.41 10.12 19.02
C LEU A 3 1.45 10.90 19.95
N ARG A 4 1.95 11.43 21.07
CA ARG A 4 1.15 12.18 22.04
C ARG A 4 1.10 13.69 21.82
N MET A 5 1.78 14.22 20.81
CA MET A 5 1.93 15.66 20.56
C MET A 5 0.96 16.30 19.58
N SER A 6 -0.05 15.60 19.06
CA SER A 6 -1.03 16.18 18.13
C SER A 6 -2.45 16.12 18.68
N ARG A 7 -2.72 16.85 19.76
CA ARG A 7 -4.09 17.04 20.28
C ARG A 7 -4.33 18.51 20.59
N GLY A 8 -4.30 19.33 19.55
CA GLY A 8 -4.70 20.71 19.63
C GLY A 8 -5.48 21.11 18.41
N LEU A 9 -6.74 21.52 18.56
CA LEU A 9 -7.50 22.26 17.56
C LEU A 9 -6.66 23.45 17.10
N GLY A 10 -6.21 23.42 15.82
CA GLY A 10 -5.62 24.56 15.15
C GLY A 10 -4.76 25.46 16.03
N ASP A 11 -3.66 24.92 16.54
CA ASP A 11 -2.74 25.72 17.35
C ASP A 11 -1.93 26.63 16.44
N VAL A 12 -2.21 27.92 16.44
CA VAL A 12 -1.21 28.91 16.05
C VAL A 12 -0.15 28.90 17.15
N TYR A 13 0.95 28.18 16.92
CA TYR A 13 1.96 27.97 17.94
C TYR A 13 2.65 29.28 18.32
N LYS A 14 2.37 29.75 19.54
CA LYS A 14 3.10 30.84 20.23
C LYS A 14 4.54 30.46 20.64
N ARG A 15 5.14 29.43 20.09
CA ARG A 15 6.53 29.05 20.44
C ARG A 15 7.58 29.86 19.69
N GLN A 16 7.20 30.96 19.09
CA GLN A 16 8.07 31.83 18.30
C GLN A 16 9.07 32.64 19.15
N GLU A 17 8.82 32.75 20.45
CA GLU A 17 9.72 33.42 21.38
C GLU A 17 10.69 32.45 22.08
N ASN A 18 10.47 31.13 21.94
CA ASN A 18 11.30 30.12 22.56
C ASN A 18 12.27 29.53 21.53
N ASP A 19 13.52 29.41 21.90
CA ASP A 19 14.51 28.70 21.11
C ASP A 19 14.13 27.20 20.98
N SER A 20 13.83 26.79 19.76
CA SER A 20 13.43 25.42 19.45
C SER A 20 14.60 24.48 19.12
N HIS A 21 15.85 24.95 19.10
CA HIS A 21 17.02 24.14 18.72
C HIS A 21 17.15 22.88 19.57
N ALA A 22 16.88 22.96 20.87
CA ALA A 22 16.95 21.82 21.78
C ALA A 22 15.97 20.68 21.39
N LEU A 23 14.82 21.03 20.79
CA LEU A 23 13.82 20.04 20.37
C LEU A 23 14.28 19.25 19.15
N PHE A 24 15.03 19.89 18.25
CA PHE A 24 15.46 19.28 16.99
C PHE A 24 16.85 18.64 17.07
N LYS A 25 17.65 18.96 18.11
CA LYS A 25 19.01 18.45 18.31
C LYS A 25 19.16 16.93 18.17
N PRO A 26 18.24 16.08 18.64
CA PRO A 26 18.34 14.62 18.49
C PRO A 26 17.99 14.12 17.08
N TYR A 27 17.44 14.95 16.21
CA TYR A 27 16.95 14.54 14.88
C TYR A 27 17.93 14.89 13.75
N ARG A 28 17.88 14.15 12.66
CA ARG A 28 18.73 14.35 11.47
C ARG A 28 18.65 15.77 10.92
N ILE A 29 17.44 16.37 10.94
CA ILE A 29 17.21 17.70 10.43
C ILE A 29 18.12 18.77 11.05
N SER A 30 18.52 18.62 12.31
CA SER A 30 19.43 19.57 12.97
C SER A 30 20.84 19.61 12.39
N LYS A 31 21.18 18.63 11.52
CA LYS A 31 22.47 18.52 10.82
C LYS A 31 22.40 18.98 9.38
N ASP A 32 21.20 19.34 8.91
CA ASP A 32 21.01 19.85 7.56
C ASP A 32 21.58 21.25 7.44
N SER A 33 22.23 21.57 6.32
CA SER A 33 22.86 22.87 6.09
C SER A 33 21.87 24.02 6.07
N SER A 34 20.60 23.77 5.70
CA SER A 34 19.53 24.77 5.65
C SER A 34 18.79 24.92 6.99
N PHE A 35 19.09 24.12 8.00
CA PHE A 35 18.36 24.10 9.27
C PHE A 35 18.27 25.49 9.92
N GLU A 36 19.40 26.20 10.00
CA GLU A 36 19.48 27.54 10.59
C GLU A 36 18.74 28.61 9.79
N GLU A 37 18.50 28.39 8.51
CA GLU A 37 17.75 29.29 7.63
C GLU A 37 16.25 29.24 7.92
N HIS A 38 15.76 28.10 8.46
CA HIS A 38 14.33 27.83 8.60
C HIS A 38 13.85 27.76 10.05
N ILE A 39 14.70 27.37 11.00
CA ILE A 39 14.28 27.22 12.39
C ILE A 39 13.81 28.56 12.98
N ASN A 40 12.64 28.57 13.63
CA ASN A 40 12.04 29.75 14.27
C ASN A 40 11.79 30.97 13.35
N LYS A 41 11.76 30.78 12.01
CA LYS A 41 11.59 31.88 11.04
C LYS A 41 10.15 32.15 10.63
N TYR A 42 9.25 31.21 10.83
CA TYR A 42 7.90 31.24 10.28
C TYR A 42 6.84 31.26 11.38
N ASN A 43 5.67 31.80 11.03
CA ASN A 43 4.43 31.54 11.75
C ASN A 43 3.87 30.21 11.27
N VAL A 44 3.45 29.32 12.17
CA VAL A 44 2.92 28.01 11.79
C VAL A 44 1.44 27.91 12.16
N ILE A 45 0.62 27.60 11.17
CA ILE A 45 -0.79 27.24 11.35
C ILE A 45 -0.91 25.75 11.03
N GLN A 46 -1.27 24.94 12.02
CA GLN A 46 -1.50 23.51 11.84
C GLN A 46 -2.96 23.18 12.11
N ILE A 47 -3.59 22.46 11.19
CA ILE A 47 -5.01 22.14 11.19
C ILE A 47 -5.17 20.65 10.89
N ASN A 48 -6.03 19.95 11.67
CA ASN A 48 -6.61 18.68 11.27
C ASN A 48 -8.07 18.92 10.89
N MET A 49 -8.44 18.67 9.63
CA MET A 49 -9.78 19.01 9.12
C MET A 49 -10.88 18.17 9.75
N ILE A 50 -10.59 16.93 10.18
CA ILE A 50 -11.57 16.07 10.86
C ILE A 50 -12.05 16.71 12.16
N ASP A 51 -11.19 17.38 12.90
CA ASP A 51 -11.57 18.03 14.17
C ASP A 51 -12.64 19.11 13.99
N PHE A 52 -12.62 19.78 12.84
CA PHE A 52 -13.60 20.81 12.50
C PHE A 52 -14.88 20.18 11.96
N MET A 53 -14.74 19.20 11.06
CA MET A 53 -15.87 18.50 10.45
C MET A 53 -16.72 17.74 11.47
N THR A 54 -16.14 17.20 12.53
CA THR A 54 -16.88 16.45 13.57
C THR A 54 -17.69 17.34 14.51
N ARG A 55 -17.39 18.65 14.55
CA ARG A 55 -18.03 19.63 15.42
C ARG A 55 -19.14 20.44 14.76
N THR A 56 -19.32 20.25 13.46
CA THR A 56 -20.23 21.03 12.65
C THR A 56 -21.19 20.13 11.88
N SER A 57 -22.30 20.69 11.47
CA SER A 57 -23.38 19.98 10.77
C SER A 57 -23.34 20.14 9.25
N SER A 58 -22.57 21.12 8.74
CA SER A 58 -22.40 21.38 7.31
C SER A 58 -20.98 21.84 6.99
N VAL A 59 -20.60 21.78 5.72
CA VAL A 59 -19.30 22.27 5.23
C VAL A 59 -19.19 23.79 5.38
N GLU A 60 -20.28 24.52 5.17
CA GLU A 60 -20.32 25.97 5.38
C GLU A 60 -20.03 26.34 6.83
N GLU A 61 -20.71 25.70 7.78
CA GLU A 61 -20.48 25.90 9.21
C GLU A 61 -19.05 25.50 9.61
N MET A 62 -18.50 24.46 9.00
CA MET A 62 -17.14 24.01 9.24
C MET A 62 -16.11 25.08 8.78
N ILE A 63 -16.26 25.63 7.59
CA ILE A 63 -15.38 26.68 7.05
C ILE A 63 -15.45 27.93 7.95
N ASP A 64 -16.66 28.34 8.34
CA ASP A 64 -16.85 29.48 9.21
C ASP A 64 -16.25 29.26 10.60
N TYR A 65 -16.42 28.08 11.19
CA TYR A 65 -15.84 27.74 12.47
C TYR A 65 -14.30 27.68 12.41
N LEU A 66 -13.74 27.12 11.34
CA LEU A 66 -12.29 27.09 11.09
C LEU A 66 -11.71 28.51 11.02
N GLN A 67 -12.32 29.42 10.23
CA GLN A 67 -11.87 30.77 10.11
C GLN A 67 -11.91 31.51 11.45
N ARG A 68 -13.06 31.44 12.15
CA ARG A 68 -13.22 32.06 13.48
C ARG A 68 -12.21 31.54 14.49
N ARG A 69 -11.86 30.27 14.44
CA ARG A 69 -10.87 29.67 15.36
C ARG A 69 -9.46 30.21 15.06
N ILE A 70 -9.06 30.24 13.81
CA ILE A 70 -7.73 30.78 13.41
C ILE A 70 -7.66 32.26 13.79
N LEU A 71 -8.68 33.05 13.46
CA LEU A 71 -8.75 34.48 13.77
C LEU A 71 -8.66 34.75 15.27
N TRP A 72 -9.35 33.94 16.09
CA TRP A 72 -9.24 34.07 17.53
C TRP A 72 -7.82 33.82 18.07
N ASP A 73 -7.13 32.81 17.56
CA ASP A 73 -5.75 32.51 17.95
C ASP A 73 -4.78 33.61 17.46
N LEU A 74 -4.95 34.11 16.24
CA LEU A 74 -4.16 35.20 15.69
C LEU A 74 -4.36 36.50 16.51
N LYS A 75 -5.59 36.86 16.82
CA LYS A 75 -5.90 38.04 17.64
C LYS A 75 -5.30 37.95 19.02
N LYS A 76 -5.25 36.75 19.60
CA LYS A 76 -4.59 36.52 20.87
C LYS A 76 -3.05 36.62 20.78
N ALA A 77 -2.48 36.18 19.66
CA ALA A 77 -1.03 36.22 19.41
C ALA A 77 -0.55 37.65 19.11
N TYR A 78 -1.34 38.41 18.36
CA TYR A 78 -0.96 39.77 17.85
C TYR A 78 -1.89 40.86 18.41
N ARG A 79 -2.01 40.94 19.73
CA ARG A 79 -2.95 41.84 20.45
C ARG A 79 -2.74 43.33 20.16
N GLN A 80 -1.54 43.74 19.75
CA GLN A 80 -1.20 45.16 19.52
C GLN A 80 -1.29 45.53 18.05
N LEU A 81 -1.64 44.60 17.18
CA LEU A 81 -1.73 44.84 15.75
C LEU A 81 -3.07 45.50 15.43
N GLU A 82 -3.00 46.61 14.68
CA GLU A 82 -4.18 47.22 14.07
C GLU A 82 -4.48 46.54 12.75
N CYS A 83 -5.71 46.06 12.57
CA CYS A 83 -6.15 45.39 11.36
C CYS A 83 -7.48 46.00 10.95
N PHE A 84 -7.67 46.22 9.64
CA PHE A 84 -8.87 46.84 9.10
C PHE A 84 -10.12 46.01 9.40
N ASP A 85 -10.05 44.72 9.15
CA ASP A 85 -11.14 43.78 9.49
C ASP A 85 -10.59 42.51 10.15
N TRP A 86 -10.84 42.37 11.46
CA TRP A 86 -10.48 41.19 12.22
C TRP A 86 -11.38 39.97 11.97
N ASN A 87 -12.38 40.06 11.09
CA ASN A 87 -13.26 38.95 10.71
C ASN A 87 -12.83 38.35 9.35
N ASP A 88 -11.98 39.01 8.59
CA ASP A 88 -11.44 38.49 7.32
C ASP A 88 -10.07 37.82 7.56
N LEU A 89 -10.04 36.47 7.38
CA LEU A 89 -8.82 35.68 7.58
C LEU A 89 -7.67 36.11 6.68
N VAL A 90 -7.95 36.40 5.41
CA VAL A 90 -6.92 36.80 4.43
C VAL A 90 -6.36 38.17 4.76
N GLU A 91 -7.21 39.13 5.10
CA GLU A 91 -6.82 40.46 5.51
C GLU A 91 -5.92 40.44 6.75
N VAL A 92 -6.31 39.67 7.79
CA VAL A 92 -5.52 39.52 9.02
C VAL A 92 -4.14 38.92 8.73
N LEU A 93 -4.06 37.86 7.92
CA LEU A 93 -2.79 37.22 7.58
C LEU A 93 -1.87 38.15 6.75
N GLN A 94 -2.44 38.93 5.83
CA GLN A 94 -1.71 39.93 5.04
C GLN A 94 -1.17 41.04 5.93
N THR A 95 -1.97 41.57 6.86
CA THR A 95 -1.58 42.60 7.79
C THR A 95 -0.47 42.11 8.73
N ILE A 96 -0.57 40.92 9.31
CA ILE A 96 0.49 40.35 10.13
C ILE A 96 1.79 40.22 9.34
N TYR A 97 1.73 39.72 8.10
CA TYR A 97 2.91 39.62 7.25
C TYR A 97 3.50 40.95 6.88
N ALA A 98 2.67 41.95 6.55
CA ALA A 98 3.13 43.30 6.20
C ALA A 98 3.90 43.94 7.35
N GLU A 99 3.44 43.81 8.59
CA GLU A 99 4.06 44.41 9.79
C GLU A 99 5.25 43.60 10.29
N THR A 100 5.18 42.29 10.31
CA THR A 100 6.21 41.43 10.94
C THR A 100 7.27 40.93 9.96
N LYS A 101 7.01 40.96 8.66
CA LYS A 101 7.79 40.31 7.59
C LYS A 101 7.99 38.80 7.80
N ARG A 102 7.22 38.21 8.71
CA ARG A 102 7.28 36.78 9.01
C ARG A 102 6.15 36.03 8.29
N ALA A 103 6.53 35.20 7.32
CA ALA A 103 5.59 34.45 6.51
C ALA A 103 5.00 33.24 7.29
N PHE A 104 3.96 32.64 6.74
CA PHE A 104 3.26 31.53 7.31
C PHE A 104 3.63 30.20 6.64
N VAL A 105 3.82 29.16 7.45
CA VAL A 105 3.78 27.77 7.04
C VAL A 105 2.41 27.22 7.46
N ILE A 106 1.64 26.77 6.49
CA ILE A 106 0.28 26.25 6.72
C ILE A 106 0.30 24.75 6.50
N ILE A 107 -0.05 23.98 7.54
CA ILE A 107 -0.10 22.52 7.51
C ILE A 107 -1.56 22.10 7.70
N ILE A 108 -2.12 21.41 6.71
CA ILE A 108 -3.50 20.92 6.72
C ILE A 108 -3.44 19.39 6.62
N ASP A 109 -3.83 18.73 7.71
CA ASP A 109 -3.95 17.28 7.76
C ASP A 109 -5.40 16.85 7.49
N GLU A 110 -5.57 15.67 6.86
CA GLU A 110 -6.87 15.12 6.47
C GLU A 110 -7.69 16.08 5.58
N TRP A 111 -7.02 16.77 4.64
CA TRP A 111 -7.65 17.78 3.79
C TRP A 111 -8.85 17.23 2.99
N ASP A 112 -8.82 15.93 2.67
CA ASP A 112 -9.78 15.21 1.84
C ASP A 112 -10.99 14.62 2.60
N CYS A 113 -11.05 14.81 3.91
CA CYS A 113 -12.10 14.20 4.77
C CYS A 113 -13.53 14.57 4.33
N ILE A 114 -13.72 15.73 3.71
CA ILE A 114 -15.03 16.18 3.21
C ILE A 114 -15.50 15.30 2.05
N PHE A 115 -14.60 14.97 1.12
CA PHE A 115 -14.90 14.12 -0.03
C PHE A 115 -15.25 12.70 0.40
N ARG A 116 -14.61 12.20 1.47
CA ARG A 116 -14.89 10.88 2.03
C ARG A 116 -16.22 10.82 2.78
N LYS A 117 -16.57 11.88 3.54
CA LYS A 117 -17.78 11.92 4.35
C LYS A 117 -19.04 12.25 3.54
N TYR A 118 -18.90 13.13 2.54
CA TYR A 118 -20.01 13.61 1.71
C TYR A 118 -19.73 13.36 0.22
N PRO A 119 -19.54 12.10 -0.22
CA PRO A 119 -19.01 11.79 -1.56
C PRO A 119 -19.87 12.32 -2.70
N ASP A 120 -21.19 12.42 -2.49
CA ASP A 120 -22.16 12.83 -3.53
C ASP A 120 -22.51 14.33 -3.47
N ASN A 121 -21.97 15.09 -2.52
CA ASN A 121 -22.29 16.51 -2.36
C ASN A 121 -21.32 17.42 -3.10
N HIS A 122 -21.50 17.53 -4.42
CA HIS A 122 -20.62 18.32 -5.28
C HIS A 122 -20.61 19.83 -4.96
N GLU A 123 -21.71 20.40 -4.47
CA GLU A 123 -21.78 21.82 -4.12
C GLU A 123 -20.86 22.13 -2.93
N ASP A 124 -20.89 21.32 -1.91
CA ASP A 124 -20.01 21.45 -0.75
C ASP A 124 -18.54 21.21 -1.11
N HIS A 125 -18.25 20.29 -2.05
CA HIS A 125 -16.89 20.11 -2.56
C HIS A 125 -16.36 21.38 -3.23
N ILE A 126 -17.14 22.00 -4.11
CA ILE A 126 -16.77 23.25 -4.79
C ILE A 126 -16.54 24.35 -3.76
N ARG A 127 -17.47 24.55 -2.82
CA ARG A 127 -17.38 25.55 -1.75
C ARG A 127 -16.10 25.42 -0.93
N TYR A 128 -15.74 24.19 -0.56
CA TYR A 128 -14.52 23.92 0.18
C TYR A 128 -13.24 24.18 -0.64
N LEU A 129 -13.22 23.75 -1.89
CA LEU A 129 -12.10 24.01 -2.79
C LEU A 129 -11.91 25.50 -3.09
N ASP A 130 -13.00 26.25 -3.24
CA ASP A 130 -12.97 27.70 -3.42
C ASP A 130 -12.44 28.43 -2.19
N PHE A 131 -12.84 27.96 -0.98
CA PHE A 131 -12.26 28.46 0.26
C PHE A 131 -10.74 28.24 0.33
N LEU A 132 -10.25 27.02 0.06
CA LEU A 132 -8.81 26.73 0.05
C LEU A 132 -8.08 27.56 -1.01
N ARG A 133 -8.66 27.72 -2.20
CA ARG A 133 -8.10 28.56 -3.27
C ARG A 133 -7.99 30.02 -2.85
N PHE A 134 -9.07 30.58 -2.29
CA PHE A 134 -9.09 31.96 -1.83
C PHE A 134 -8.07 32.23 -0.72
N TRP A 135 -7.93 31.29 0.19
CA TRP A 135 -7.01 31.39 1.32
C TRP A 135 -5.55 31.23 0.91
N LEU A 136 -5.23 30.30 -0.01
CA LEU A 136 -3.87 29.83 -0.24
C LEU A 136 -3.25 30.31 -1.57
N LYS A 137 -4.04 30.53 -2.62
CA LYS A 137 -3.49 30.76 -3.96
C LYS A 137 -2.92 32.16 -4.13
N GLY A 138 -1.62 32.25 -4.50
CA GLY A 138 -0.97 33.50 -4.87
C GLY A 138 -0.84 34.50 -3.73
N LYS A 139 -0.78 34.05 -2.50
CA LYS A 139 -0.69 34.90 -1.30
C LYS A 139 0.74 35.11 -0.88
N SER A 140 1.16 36.37 -0.75
CA SER A 140 2.52 36.76 -0.35
C SER A 140 2.88 36.39 1.08
N TYR A 141 1.90 36.19 1.95
CA TYR A 141 2.12 35.80 3.33
C TYR A 141 2.45 34.31 3.49
N ILE A 142 2.36 33.47 2.44
CA ILE A 142 2.62 32.03 2.51
C ILE A 142 4.07 31.75 2.11
N ALA A 143 4.84 31.13 3.03
CA ALA A 143 6.13 30.52 2.73
C ALA A 143 5.98 29.08 2.22
N LEU A 144 5.07 28.32 2.82
CA LEU A 144 4.75 26.93 2.45
C LEU A 144 3.31 26.60 2.86
N ALA A 145 2.58 25.93 1.98
CA ALA A 145 1.34 25.23 2.32
C ALA A 145 1.56 23.73 2.08
N TYR A 146 1.37 22.93 3.12
CA TYR A 146 1.56 21.48 3.09
C TYR A 146 0.27 20.79 3.49
N MET A 147 -0.29 19.97 2.59
CA MET A 147 -1.54 19.26 2.83
C MET A 147 -1.29 17.75 2.79
N THR A 148 -1.88 17.04 3.73
CA THR A 148 -1.87 15.57 3.80
C THR A 148 -3.28 15.03 3.77
N GLY A 149 -3.47 13.88 3.12
CA GLY A 149 -4.74 13.17 3.01
C GLY A 149 -4.53 11.78 2.39
N ILE A 150 -5.60 11.04 2.28
CA ILE A 150 -5.59 9.69 1.69
C ILE A 150 -5.77 9.77 0.18
N LEU A 151 -6.65 10.65 -0.28
CA LEU A 151 -6.99 10.77 -1.70
C LEU A 151 -6.12 11.83 -2.39
N PRO A 152 -5.67 11.56 -3.62
CA PRO A 152 -5.04 12.58 -4.45
C PRO A 152 -6.03 13.73 -4.75
N ILE A 153 -5.48 14.88 -5.18
CA ILE A 153 -6.30 16.05 -5.53
C ILE A 153 -7.18 15.73 -6.74
N LYS A 154 -8.49 15.82 -6.55
CA LYS A 154 -9.46 15.58 -7.63
C LYS A 154 -9.39 16.69 -8.68
N LYS A 155 -9.31 16.30 -9.94
CA LYS A 155 -9.44 17.21 -11.08
C LYS A 155 -10.93 17.41 -11.38
N TYR A 156 -11.57 18.40 -10.74
CA TYR A 156 -12.95 18.77 -11.06
C TYR A 156 -12.98 19.73 -12.25
N GLY A 157 -13.69 19.34 -13.31
CA GLY A 157 -13.94 20.14 -14.49
C GLY A 157 -12.68 20.51 -15.27
N GLU A 158 -12.80 21.48 -16.19
CA GLU A 158 -11.71 21.97 -17.06
C GLU A 158 -10.60 22.73 -16.31
N HIS A 159 -10.83 23.10 -15.04
CA HIS A 159 -9.89 23.82 -14.21
C HIS A 159 -9.67 23.10 -12.88
N SER A 160 -8.47 22.59 -12.66
CA SER A 160 -8.05 22.07 -11.36
C SER A 160 -8.16 23.17 -10.28
N ALA A 161 -9.00 22.95 -9.28
CA ALA A 161 -9.25 23.94 -8.23
C ALA A 161 -8.00 24.27 -7.42
N LEU A 162 -7.10 23.29 -7.23
CA LEU A 162 -5.89 23.40 -6.42
C LEU A 162 -4.60 23.23 -7.26
N ASN A 163 -4.56 23.79 -8.46
CA ASN A 163 -3.41 23.72 -9.37
C ASN A 163 -2.14 24.46 -8.88
N MET A 164 -2.20 25.05 -7.70
CA MET A 164 -1.04 25.70 -7.07
C MET A 164 -0.21 24.73 -6.21
N PHE A 165 -0.65 23.49 -6.05
CA PHE A 165 0.10 22.45 -5.32
C PHE A 165 0.82 21.51 -6.27
N ASP A 166 2.04 21.16 -5.89
CA ASP A 166 2.70 19.95 -6.38
C ASP A 166 2.14 18.76 -5.64
N GLU A 167 1.68 17.75 -6.39
CA GLU A 167 1.06 16.56 -5.83
C GLU A 167 2.08 15.43 -5.71
N TYR A 168 2.12 14.83 -4.52
CA TYR A 168 2.87 13.62 -4.20
C TYR A 168 1.88 12.54 -3.78
N SER A 169 1.90 11.41 -4.47
CA SER A 169 0.94 10.31 -4.24
C SER A 169 1.65 8.96 -4.26
N MET A 170 0.93 7.89 -3.93
CA MET A 170 1.48 6.52 -3.99
C MET A 170 1.96 6.11 -5.40
N THR A 171 1.49 6.79 -6.44
CA THR A 171 1.95 6.58 -7.83
C THR A 171 2.97 7.62 -8.29
N ASN A 172 3.22 8.68 -7.52
CA ASN A 172 4.15 9.76 -7.86
C ASN A 172 4.75 10.43 -6.62
N GLN A 173 5.70 9.78 -5.96
CA GLN A 173 6.31 10.23 -4.69
C GLN A 173 7.47 11.19 -4.85
N ARG A 174 8.11 11.21 -6.03
CA ARG A 174 9.30 12.02 -6.34
C ARG A 174 10.35 11.92 -5.20
N GLU A 175 10.85 13.08 -4.73
CA GLU A 175 11.85 13.19 -3.67
C GLU A 175 11.34 12.93 -2.25
N LEU A 176 10.02 12.78 -2.05
CA LEU A 176 9.45 12.59 -0.70
C LEU A 176 9.33 11.14 -0.27
N ALA A 177 9.71 10.17 -1.12
CA ALA A 177 9.57 8.75 -0.83
C ALA A 177 10.15 8.34 0.54
N GLU A 178 11.38 8.75 0.85
CA GLU A 178 12.08 8.42 2.10
C GLU A 178 11.42 8.99 3.37
N PHE A 179 10.50 9.96 3.23
CA PHE A 179 9.87 10.65 4.35
C PHE A 179 8.46 10.14 4.65
N THR A 180 7.90 9.27 3.80
CA THR A 180 6.51 8.81 3.92
C THR A 180 6.36 7.56 4.79
N GLY A 181 7.46 6.88 5.12
CA GLY A 181 7.47 5.67 5.94
C GLY A 181 8.83 5.44 6.60
N PHE A 182 9.07 4.22 7.11
CA PHE A 182 10.41 3.80 7.48
C PHE A 182 11.14 3.21 6.28
N THR A 183 12.40 3.61 6.09
CA THR A 183 13.30 3.01 5.11
C THR A 183 13.80 1.65 5.59
N GLU A 184 14.31 0.82 4.67
CA GLU A 184 14.89 -0.48 4.99
C GLU A 184 16.00 -0.37 6.07
N ALA A 185 16.89 0.62 5.94
CA ALA A 185 17.96 0.84 6.91
C ALA A 185 17.45 1.17 8.32
N GLU A 186 16.38 1.97 8.42
CA GLU A 186 15.75 2.29 9.69
C GLU A 186 15.09 1.07 10.33
N VAL A 187 14.43 0.23 9.53
CA VAL A 187 13.81 -1.00 10.02
C VAL A 187 14.86 -2.01 10.49
N GLN A 188 15.97 -2.16 9.77
CA GLN A 188 17.10 -3.00 10.20
C GLN A 188 17.67 -2.55 11.54
N GLU A 189 17.80 -1.24 11.76
CA GLU A 189 18.23 -0.68 13.04
C GLU A 189 17.23 -0.94 14.15
N LEU A 190 15.93 -0.74 13.90
CA LEU A 190 14.87 -1.05 14.86
C LEU A 190 14.84 -2.54 15.21
N CYS A 191 15.00 -3.44 14.24
CA CYS A 191 15.09 -4.88 14.48
C CYS A 191 16.26 -5.22 15.43
N ARG A 192 17.42 -4.58 15.26
CA ARG A 192 18.56 -4.77 16.17
C ARG A 192 18.29 -4.22 17.58
N GLN A 193 17.64 -3.06 17.70
CA GLN A 193 17.32 -2.44 18.98
C GLN A 193 16.28 -3.22 19.79
N TYR A 194 15.31 -3.85 19.10
CA TYR A 194 14.20 -4.58 19.73
C TYR A 194 14.38 -6.10 19.70
N ASP A 195 15.54 -6.60 19.27
CA ASP A 195 15.85 -8.04 19.13
C ASP A 195 14.78 -8.80 18.32
N MET A 196 14.41 -8.24 17.18
CA MET A 196 13.43 -8.80 16.26
C MET A 196 14.09 -9.31 14.97
N PRO A 197 13.69 -10.49 14.43
CA PRO A 197 14.27 -11.02 13.20
C PRO A 197 13.86 -10.17 11.98
N TYR A 198 14.89 -9.58 11.32
CA TYR A 198 14.69 -8.67 10.19
C TYR A 198 13.95 -9.35 9.01
N ASP A 199 14.35 -10.58 8.65
CA ASP A 199 13.74 -11.30 7.51
C ASP A 199 12.23 -11.49 7.70
N LYS A 200 11.79 -11.75 8.95
CA LYS A 200 10.37 -11.86 9.29
C LYS A 200 9.66 -10.51 9.28
N THR A 201 10.31 -9.46 9.78
CA THR A 201 9.79 -8.09 9.73
C THR A 201 9.61 -7.63 8.27
N LYS A 202 10.58 -7.94 7.42
CA LYS A 202 10.51 -7.68 5.98
C LYS A 202 9.31 -8.38 5.35
N GLN A 203 9.13 -9.66 5.61
CA GLN A 203 8.02 -10.44 5.06
C GLN A 203 6.65 -9.87 5.44
N TRP A 204 6.52 -9.35 6.66
CA TRP A 204 5.24 -8.85 7.17
C TRP A 204 4.91 -7.43 6.75
N TYR A 205 5.91 -6.53 6.60
CA TYR A 205 5.66 -5.09 6.54
C TYR A 205 6.37 -4.35 5.41
N ASP A 206 7.22 -5.02 4.61
CA ASP A 206 7.86 -4.45 3.42
C ASP A 206 6.91 -4.45 2.21
N GLY A 207 7.43 -4.04 1.06
CA GLY A 207 6.81 -4.25 -0.25
C GLY A 207 6.21 -3.00 -0.88
N TYR A 208 6.37 -1.82 -0.28
CA TYR A 208 6.03 -0.57 -0.96
C TYR A 208 7.28 -0.03 -1.65
N ASP A 209 7.40 -0.32 -2.94
CA ASP A 209 8.47 0.25 -3.79
C ASP A 209 8.03 1.59 -4.36
N LEU A 210 8.63 2.66 -3.85
CA LEU A 210 8.39 4.01 -4.30
C LEU A 210 9.53 4.48 -5.23
N LYS A 211 9.54 3.97 -6.47
CA LYS A 211 10.58 4.23 -7.48
C LYS A 211 11.98 3.83 -7.03
N GLY A 212 12.12 2.65 -6.47
CA GLY A 212 13.38 2.09 -5.99
C GLY A 212 13.68 2.39 -4.51
N VAL A 213 12.81 3.12 -3.81
CA VAL A 213 12.90 3.33 -2.36
C VAL A 213 11.91 2.38 -1.67
N GLN A 214 12.44 1.41 -0.93
CA GLN A 214 11.62 0.48 -0.15
C GLN A 214 11.15 1.14 1.14
N ILE A 215 9.82 1.17 1.34
CA ILE A 215 9.18 1.82 2.47
C ILE A 215 8.29 0.84 3.22
N TYR A 216 8.39 0.90 4.54
CA TYR A 216 7.61 0.11 5.50
C TYR A 216 6.55 0.98 6.18
N ASN A 217 5.37 0.40 6.46
CA ASN A 217 4.34 1.10 7.22
C ASN A 217 4.82 1.41 8.65
N PRO A 218 4.91 2.70 9.05
CA PRO A 218 5.45 3.05 10.36
C PRO A 218 4.64 2.50 11.54
N ARG A 219 3.30 2.46 11.41
CA ARG A 219 2.43 1.96 12.48
C ARG A 219 2.67 0.48 12.73
N SER A 220 2.68 -0.31 11.66
CA SER A 220 2.85 -1.76 11.75
C SER A 220 4.20 -2.14 12.31
N VAL A 221 5.28 -1.49 11.83
CA VAL A 221 6.63 -1.69 12.36
C VAL A 221 6.71 -1.34 13.85
N VAL A 222 6.20 -0.16 14.26
CA VAL A 222 6.25 0.28 15.66
C VAL A 222 5.47 -0.66 16.57
N MET A 223 4.26 -1.06 16.16
CA MET A 223 3.43 -1.95 16.98
C MET A 223 4.05 -3.34 17.12
N SER A 224 4.61 -3.88 16.04
CA SER A 224 5.34 -5.15 16.06
C SER A 224 6.55 -5.11 16.99
N MET A 225 7.36 -4.03 16.93
CA MET A 225 8.52 -3.85 17.80
C MET A 225 8.11 -3.77 19.27
N LEU A 226 7.04 -3.04 19.60
CA LEU A 226 6.56 -2.88 20.97
C LEU A 226 5.88 -4.15 21.51
N GLY A 227 5.19 -4.91 20.64
CA GLY A 227 4.50 -6.15 20.99
C GLY A 227 5.40 -7.38 20.98
N HIS A 228 6.59 -7.31 20.35
CA HIS A 228 7.45 -8.46 20.03
C HIS A 228 6.71 -9.57 19.28
N ASP A 229 5.78 -9.20 18.40
CA ASP A 229 4.95 -10.12 17.61
C ASP A 229 4.71 -9.60 16.19
N TYR A 230 4.02 -10.43 15.38
CA TYR A 230 3.71 -10.11 13.99
C TYR A 230 2.21 -10.36 13.77
N ASP A 231 1.48 -9.27 13.52
CA ASP A 231 0.05 -9.32 13.22
C ASP A 231 -0.33 -8.17 12.26
N SER A 232 -1.60 -8.10 11.90
CA SER A 232 -2.17 -6.98 11.18
C SER A 232 -2.49 -5.83 12.14
N TYR A 233 -1.71 -4.76 12.06
CA TYR A 233 -1.85 -3.57 12.90
C TYR A 233 -2.47 -2.39 12.19
N TRP A 234 -2.30 -2.35 10.87
CA TRP A 234 -2.75 -1.23 10.07
C TRP A 234 -4.22 -1.27 9.70
N THR A 235 -4.76 -2.46 9.54
CA THR A 235 -6.03 -2.72 8.89
C THR A 235 -7.27 -2.57 9.77
N LYS A 236 -7.12 -2.40 11.07
CA LYS A 236 -8.24 -2.07 11.99
C LYS A 236 -8.65 -0.59 11.87
N THR A 237 -8.71 -0.06 10.63
CA THR A 237 -9.02 1.34 10.34
C THR A 237 -10.22 1.43 9.39
N GLU A 238 -10.77 2.64 9.20
CA GLU A 238 -11.89 2.90 8.27
C GLU A 238 -11.64 2.42 6.84
N THR A 239 -10.38 2.26 6.45
CA THR A 239 -9.98 1.79 5.12
C THR A 239 -10.32 0.33 4.85
N TYR A 240 -10.43 -0.54 5.88
CA TYR A 240 -10.83 -1.94 5.72
C TYR A 240 -12.24 -2.08 5.13
N GLU A 241 -13.19 -1.30 5.59
CA GLU A 241 -14.55 -1.31 5.05
C GLU A 241 -14.57 -0.90 3.57
N ALA A 242 -13.68 0.01 3.17
CA ALA A 242 -13.52 0.38 1.78
C ALA A 242 -12.98 -0.80 0.95
N LEU A 243 -11.92 -1.49 1.40
CA LEU A 243 -11.38 -2.68 0.74
C LEU A 243 -12.49 -3.73 0.55
N LYS A 244 -13.20 -4.07 1.63
CA LYS A 244 -14.29 -5.06 1.62
C LYS A 244 -15.36 -4.69 0.60
N LYS A 245 -15.83 -3.43 0.62
CA LYS A 245 -16.82 -2.92 -0.32
C LYS A 245 -16.39 -3.14 -1.78
N TYR A 246 -15.18 -2.74 -2.15
CA TYR A 246 -14.71 -2.80 -3.53
C TYR A 246 -14.43 -4.22 -4.00
N ILE A 247 -13.85 -5.08 -3.17
CA ILE A 247 -13.62 -6.48 -3.50
C ILE A 247 -14.95 -7.22 -3.69
N GLN A 248 -15.96 -6.96 -2.85
CA GLN A 248 -17.26 -7.63 -2.91
C GLN A 248 -18.17 -7.13 -4.04
N MET A 249 -17.91 -5.97 -4.63
CA MET A 249 -18.73 -5.43 -5.75
C MET A 249 -18.79 -6.35 -6.97
N ASN A 250 -17.84 -7.24 -7.15
CA ASN A 250 -17.74 -8.20 -8.28
C ASN A 250 -18.02 -7.57 -9.67
N GLN A 251 -17.65 -6.29 -9.83
CA GLN A 251 -17.75 -5.55 -11.07
C GLN A 251 -16.40 -5.57 -11.80
N TYR A 252 -16.42 -5.35 -13.11
CA TYR A 252 -15.22 -5.20 -13.95
C TYR A 252 -14.23 -6.37 -13.86
N GLY A 253 -14.65 -7.58 -13.47
CA GLY A 253 -13.76 -8.73 -13.30
C GLY A 253 -12.90 -8.69 -12.02
N LEU A 254 -13.23 -7.85 -11.05
CA LEU A 254 -12.46 -7.68 -9.81
C LEU A 254 -12.28 -8.98 -9.01
N LYS A 255 -13.25 -9.90 -9.09
CA LYS A 255 -13.15 -11.20 -8.42
C LYS A 255 -11.99 -12.03 -8.96
N GLU A 256 -11.84 -12.09 -10.30
CA GLU A 256 -10.72 -12.75 -10.94
C GLU A 256 -9.39 -12.07 -10.60
N LEU A 257 -9.33 -10.73 -10.74
CA LEU A 257 -8.12 -9.96 -10.45
C LEU A 257 -7.68 -10.10 -8.99
N THR A 258 -8.62 -10.08 -8.05
CA THR A 258 -8.32 -10.27 -6.62
C THR A 258 -7.79 -11.69 -6.36
N THR A 259 -8.37 -12.71 -6.99
CA THR A 259 -7.88 -14.08 -6.88
C THR A 259 -6.45 -14.20 -7.38
N ARG A 260 -6.14 -13.57 -8.52
CA ARG A 260 -4.79 -13.53 -9.10
C ARG A 260 -3.80 -12.75 -8.21
N LEU A 261 -4.23 -11.63 -7.62
CA LEU A 261 -3.42 -10.89 -6.64
C LEU A 261 -3.09 -11.74 -5.39
N ILE A 262 -4.07 -12.47 -4.84
CA ILE A 262 -3.86 -13.38 -3.71
C ILE A 262 -2.91 -14.52 -4.10
N ALA A 263 -2.99 -15.01 -5.32
CA ALA A 263 -2.05 -15.98 -5.88
C ALA A 263 -0.61 -15.43 -6.01
N GLY A 264 -0.42 -14.11 -5.91
CA GLY A 264 0.87 -13.43 -6.01
C GLY A 264 1.22 -12.95 -7.40
N GLU A 265 0.22 -12.77 -8.27
CA GLU A 265 0.43 -12.21 -9.59
C GLU A 265 0.59 -10.69 -9.56
N HIS A 266 1.37 -10.18 -10.51
CA HIS A 266 1.47 -8.77 -10.83
C HIS A 266 0.46 -8.44 -11.93
N ILE A 267 -0.51 -7.58 -11.62
CA ILE A 267 -1.60 -7.23 -12.52
C ILE A 267 -1.29 -5.90 -13.21
N PRO A 268 -1.31 -5.83 -14.56
CA PRO A 268 -1.19 -4.56 -15.26
C PRO A 268 -2.28 -3.58 -14.87
N VAL A 269 -1.91 -2.31 -14.65
CA VAL A 269 -2.83 -1.23 -14.30
C VAL A 269 -2.40 0.08 -14.93
N ASN A 270 -3.37 0.89 -15.34
CA ASN A 270 -3.15 2.25 -15.81
C ASN A 270 -3.74 3.26 -14.83
N PRO A 271 -2.94 3.83 -13.90
CA PRO A 271 -3.42 4.78 -12.90
C PRO A 271 -3.75 6.17 -13.46
N ASP A 272 -3.32 6.50 -14.68
CA ASP A 272 -3.45 7.85 -15.24
C ASP A 272 -4.89 8.27 -15.50
N LYS A 273 -5.79 7.29 -15.70
CA LYS A 273 -7.22 7.51 -15.94
C LYS A 273 -8.05 7.71 -14.70
N PHE A 274 -7.51 7.41 -13.54
CA PHE A 274 -8.22 7.53 -12.27
C PHE A 274 -8.58 8.99 -11.97
N GLN A 275 -9.87 9.27 -11.82
CA GLN A 275 -10.39 10.63 -11.61
C GLN A 275 -10.46 11.04 -10.14
N ASN A 276 -9.89 10.26 -9.24
CA ASN A 276 -9.87 10.50 -7.80
C ASN A 276 -11.27 10.59 -7.18
N ASP A 277 -12.20 9.84 -7.71
CA ASP A 277 -13.58 9.76 -7.24
C ASP A 277 -13.83 8.39 -6.60
N MET A 278 -14.24 8.38 -5.32
CA MET A 278 -14.59 7.15 -4.61
C MET A 278 -15.96 6.60 -5.02
N THR A 279 -16.69 7.28 -5.88
CA THR A 279 -18.08 6.93 -6.24
C THR A 279 -18.25 6.52 -7.70
N THR A 280 -17.44 7.04 -8.60
CA THR A 280 -17.56 6.79 -10.05
C THR A 280 -16.38 5.98 -10.58
N PHE A 281 -16.53 4.65 -10.63
CA PHE A 281 -15.57 3.76 -11.26
C PHE A 281 -16.07 3.38 -12.65
N ALA A 282 -15.22 3.49 -13.66
CA ALA A 282 -15.51 3.10 -15.03
C ALA A 282 -14.84 1.77 -15.42
N SER A 283 -13.82 1.35 -14.65
CA SER A 283 -12.99 0.19 -14.97
C SER A 283 -12.38 -0.45 -13.70
N ALA A 284 -11.80 -1.64 -13.88
CA ALA A 284 -10.99 -2.26 -12.82
C ALA A 284 -9.76 -1.41 -12.45
N ASP A 285 -9.17 -0.72 -13.44
CA ASP A 285 -8.00 0.15 -13.20
C ASP A 285 -8.31 1.24 -12.17
N ASP A 286 -9.53 1.79 -12.17
CA ASP A 286 -9.94 2.81 -11.20
C ASP A 286 -9.95 2.24 -9.78
N VAL A 287 -10.51 1.04 -9.59
CA VAL A 287 -10.55 0.38 -8.28
C VAL A 287 -9.15 -0.03 -7.82
N LEU A 288 -8.34 -0.62 -8.71
CA LEU A 288 -6.96 -0.98 -8.40
C LEU A 288 -6.12 0.26 -8.03
N THR A 289 -6.30 1.37 -8.76
CA THR A 289 -5.62 2.63 -8.46
C THR A 289 -6.04 3.19 -7.10
N LEU A 290 -7.33 3.15 -6.78
CA LEU A 290 -7.78 3.52 -5.44
C LEU A 290 -7.13 2.65 -4.36
N LEU A 291 -7.04 1.34 -4.57
CA LEU A 291 -6.38 0.42 -3.62
C LEU A 291 -4.88 0.70 -3.48
N ILE A 292 -4.19 1.24 -4.53
CA ILE A 292 -2.82 1.74 -4.40
C ILE A 292 -2.79 2.94 -3.44
N HIS A 293 -3.66 3.95 -3.64
CA HIS A 293 -3.70 5.14 -2.79
C HIS A 293 -4.07 4.82 -1.34
N LEU A 294 -4.95 3.84 -1.13
CA LEU A 294 -5.30 3.32 0.19
C LEU A 294 -4.19 2.45 0.83
N GLY A 295 -3.13 2.11 0.08
CA GLY A 295 -2.01 1.30 0.54
C GLY A 295 -2.28 -0.22 0.57
N TYR A 296 -3.36 -0.71 -0.02
CA TYR A 296 -3.63 -2.15 -0.14
C TYR A 296 -2.86 -2.82 -1.28
N LEU A 297 -2.44 -2.03 -2.27
CA LEU A 297 -1.59 -2.51 -3.35
C LEU A 297 -0.33 -1.66 -3.45
N THR A 298 0.76 -2.26 -3.85
CA THR A 298 1.96 -1.55 -4.29
C THR A 298 1.98 -1.46 -5.81
N TYR A 299 2.56 -0.38 -6.34
CA TYR A 299 2.64 -0.10 -7.77
C TYR A 299 4.08 -0.10 -8.25
N ASP A 300 4.40 -0.99 -9.17
CA ASP A 300 5.66 -0.95 -9.90
C ASP A 300 5.56 0.04 -11.05
N PHE A 301 6.26 1.15 -10.92
CA PHE A 301 6.25 2.23 -11.89
C PHE A 301 6.85 1.81 -13.26
N TYR A 302 7.85 0.91 -13.26
CA TYR A 302 8.54 0.49 -14.48
C TYR A 302 7.78 -0.60 -15.22
N ALA A 303 7.25 -1.57 -14.50
CA ALA A 303 6.44 -2.65 -15.07
C ALA A 303 4.98 -2.23 -15.28
N GLN A 304 4.51 -1.12 -14.71
CA GLN A 304 3.12 -0.67 -14.70
C GLN A 304 2.15 -1.75 -14.19
N THR A 305 2.54 -2.39 -13.09
CA THR A 305 1.77 -3.46 -12.47
C THR A 305 1.53 -3.20 -10.99
N VAL A 306 0.53 -3.88 -10.44
CA VAL A 306 0.24 -3.89 -9.00
C VAL A 306 0.31 -5.29 -8.45
N CYS A 307 0.68 -5.40 -7.18
CA CYS A 307 0.59 -6.63 -6.40
C CYS A 307 0.28 -6.32 -4.92
N ILE A 308 -0.05 -7.35 -4.16
CA ILE A 308 -0.19 -7.24 -2.70
C ILE A 308 1.21 -7.12 -2.10
N PRO A 309 1.49 -6.07 -1.28
CA PRO A 309 2.86 -5.74 -0.87
C PRO A 309 3.47 -6.75 0.11
N ASN A 310 2.70 -7.27 1.06
CA ASN A 310 3.24 -8.03 2.18
C ASN A 310 2.20 -8.94 2.84
N GLN A 311 2.62 -9.69 3.85
CA GLN A 311 1.75 -10.62 4.58
C GLN A 311 0.65 -9.94 5.39
N GLU A 312 0.91 -8.78 5.96
CA GLU A 312 -0.11 -8.01 6.69
C GLU A 312 -1.31 -7.73 5.80
N VAL A 313 -1.06 -7.14 4.63
CA VAL A 313 -2.11 -6.79 3.67
C VAL A 313 -2.72 -8.04 3.04
N GLN A 314 -1.92 -9.08 2.78
CA GLN A 314 -2.43 -10.33 2.24
C GLN A 314 -3.45 -11.01 3.17
N LYS A 315 -3.22 -10.97 4.48
CA LYS A 315 -4.16 -11.46 5.49
C LYS A 315 -5.52 -10.75 5.38
N GLU A 316 -5.51 -9.44 5.11
CA GLU A 316 -6.75 -8.67 4.96
C GLU A 316 -7.52 -8.99 3.69
N PHE A 317 -6.82 -9.24 2.57
CA PHE A 317 -7.50 -9.73 1.37
C PHE A 317 -8.19 -11.07 1.62
N ILE A 318 -7.54 -11.97 2.37
CA ILE A 318 -8.13 -13.28 2.73
C ILE A 318 -9.35 -13.10 3.64
N ASN A 319 -9.25 -12.27 4.67
CA ASN A 319 -10.38 -11.94 5.54
C ASN A 319 -11.57 -11.39 4.73
N CYS A 320 -11.30 -10.49 3.75
CA CYS A 320 -12.34 -9.93 2.90
C CYS A 320 -13.04 -10.97 2.02
N ILE A 321 -12.31 -11.94 1.46
CA ILE A 321 -12.90 -12.99 0.63
C ILE A 321 -13.62 -14.05 1.48
N GLU A 322 -13.15 -14.36 2.68
CA GLU A 322 -13.83 -15.22 3.64
C GLU A 322 -15.19 -14.65 4.02
N ASP A 323 -15.24 -13.39 4.41
CA ASP A 323 -16.48 -12.64 4.70
C ASP A 323 -17.41 -12.54 3.46
N GLY A 324 -16.85 -12.52 2.26
CA GLY A 324 -17.56 -12.41 0.98
C GLY A 324 -18.12 -13.72 0.44
N GLY A 325 -17.90 -14.85 1.10
CA GLY A 325 -18.40 -16.17 0.68
C GLY A 325 -17.74 -16.71 -0.60
N TRP A 326 -16.44 -16.46 -0.79
CA TRP A 326 -15.67 -16.99 -1.92
C TRP A 326 -15.16 -18.41 -1.63
N GLU A 327 -16.09 -19.31 -1.34
CA GLU A 327 -15.82 -20.68 -0.90
C GLU A 327 -14.78 -21.44 -1.74
N PRO A 328 -14.76 -21.41 -3.09
CA PRO A 328 -13.78 -22.18 -3.85
C PRO A 328 -12.33 -21.68 -3.64
N VAL A 329 -12.12 -20.37 -3.57
CA VAL A 329 -10.78 -19.79 -3.32
C VAL A 329 -10.33 -20.11 -1.90
N MET A 330 -11.23 -19.99 -0.93
CA MET A 330 -10.95 -20.33 0.46
C MET A 330 -10.66 -21.82 0.66
N ALA A 331 -11.41 -22.69 -0.01
CA ALA A 331 -11.15 -24.13 0.02
C ALA A 331 -9.75 -24.48 -0.50
N ALA A 332 -9.33 -23.84 -1.62
CA ALA A 332 -7.98 -24.03 -2.15
C ALA A 332 -6.89 -23.59 -1.15
N ILE A 333 -7.09 -22.44 -0.49
CA ILE A 333 -6.15 -21.93 0.52
C ILE A 333 -6.07 -22.88 1.73
N TRP A 334 -7.19 -23.34 2.26
CA TRP A 334 -7.21 -24.24 3.42
C TRP A 334 -6.60 -25.61 3.12
N GLN A 335 -6.80 -26.14 1.90
CA GLN A 335 -6.26 -27.44 1.48
C GLN A 335 -4.79 -27.37 1.04
N SER A 336 -4.23 -26.16 0.92
CA SER A 336 -2.85 -25.99 0.44
C SER A 336 -1.79 -26.53 1.40
N GLU A 337 -2.07 -26.67 2.69
CA GLU A 337 -1.18 -27.31 3.66
C GLU A 337 -1.08 -28.82 3.38
N ASP A 338 -2.21 -29.49 3.19
CA ASP A 338 -2.25 -30.92 2.87
C ASP A 338 -1.53 -31.22 1.55
N LEU A 339 -1.72 -30.34 0.55
CA LEU A 339 -1.04 -30.47 -0.73
C LEU A 339 0.48 -30.32 -0.58
N MET A 340 0.92 -29.34 0.19
CA MET A 340 2.34 -29.11 0.46
C MET A 340 2.97 -30.33 1.14
N GLU A 341 2.32 -30.87 2.17
CA GLU A 341 2.77 -32.08 2.85
C GLU A 341 2.82 -33.31 1.93
N ALA A 342 1.81 -33.49 1.07
CA ALA A 342 1.78 -34.58 0.09
C ALA A 342 2.92 -34.46 -0.91
N THR A 343 3.21 -33.25 -1.38
CA THR A 343 4.34 -32.97 -2.27
C THR A 343 5.68 -33.35 -1.60
N LEU A 344 5.86 -32.96 -0.34
CA LEU A 344 7.07 -33.27 0.42
C LEU A 344 7.29 -34.78 0.66
N ARG A 345 6.18 -35.54 0.71
CA ARG A 345 6.21 -37.02 0.81
C ARG A 345 6.35 -37.73 -0.53
N GLY A 346 6.20 -37.01 -1.65
CA GLY A 346 6.23 -37.60 -3.00
C GLY A 346 4.93 -38.31 -3.41
N ASP A 347 3.79 -37.88 -2.89
CA ASP A 347 2.48 -38.47 -3.19
C ASP A 347 1.90 -37.87 -4.49
N GLU A 348 2.41 -38.37 -5.63
CA GLU A 348 2.10 -37.87 -6.97
C GLU A 348 0.60 -37.93 -7.30
N GLU A 349 -0.09 -38.98 -6.87
CA GLU A 349 -1.52 -39.17 -7.16
C GLU A 349 -2.37 -38.14 -6.39
N TYR A 350 -2.12 -37.96 -5.11
CA TYR A 350 -2.81 -36.96 -4.29
C TYR A 350 -2.57 -35.53 -4.81
N VAL A 351 -1.33 -35.21 -5.16
CA VAL A 351 -0.97 -33.90 -5.72
C VAL A 351 -1.76 -33.62 -7.01
N ALA A 352 -1.79 -34.59 -7.95
CA ALA A 352 -2.53 -34.44 -9.20
C ALA A 352 -4.04 -34.25 -8.96
N GLN A 353 -4.63 -35.02 -8.06
CA GLN A 353 -6.06 -34.96 -7.71
C GLN A 353 -6.42 -33.60 -7.06
N GLN A 354 -5.60 -33.11 -6.13
CA GLN A 354 -5.88 -31.85 -5.45
C GLN A 354 -5.75 -30.64 -6.41
N ILE A 355 -4.74 -30.62 -7.28
CA ILE A 355 -4.60 -29.57 -8.28
C ILE A 355 -5.78 -29.58 -9.26
N GLN A 356 -6.23 -30.76 -9.69
CA GLN A 356 -7.43 -30.90 -10.51
C GLN A 356 -8.66 -30.31 -9.81
N ARG A 357 -8.87 -30.65 -8.55
CA ARG A 357 -9.99 -30.14 -7.75
C ARG A 357 -9.95 -28.62 -7.63
N VAL A 358 -8.80 -28.03 -7.27
CA VAL A 358 -8.62 -26.56 -7.18
C VAL A 358 -8.93 -25.90 -8.54
N HIS A 359 -8.50 -26.51 -9.64
CA HIS A 359 -8.82 -26.01 -10.98
C HIS A 359 -10.33 -26.04 -11.25
N GLU A 360 -10.97 -27.19 -11.08
CA GLU A 360 -12.41 -27.38 -11.37
C GLU A 360 -13.29 -26.43 -10.53
N GLU A 361 -12.99 -26.28 -9.25
CA GLU A 361 -13.74 -25.41 -8.33
C GLU A 361 -13.56 -23.90 -8.66
N ASN A 362 -12.42 -23.50 -9.24
CA ASN A 362 -12.11 -22.09 -9.53
C ASN A 362 -12.28 -21.71 -11.02
N ILE A 363 -12.65 -22.62 -11.90
CA ILE A 363 -12.83 -22.38 -13.34
C ILE A 363 -13.82 -21.24 -13.63
N SER A 364 -14.89 -21.12 -12.86
CA SER A 364 -15.91 -20.09 -13.00
C SER A 364 -15.40 -18.70 -12.62
N ILE A 365 -14.38 -18.63 -11.78
CA ILE A 365 -13.76 -17.38 -11.33
C ILE A 365 -12.68 -16.94 -12.32
N LEU A 366 -11.85 -17.87 -12.76
CA LEU A 366 -10.68 -17.58 -13.61
C LEU A 366 -11.01 -17.47 -15.10
N LYS A 367 -12.25 -17.74 -15.53
CA LYS A 367 -12.86 -17.59 -16.88
C LYS A 367 -12.14 -18.21 -18.08
N TYR A 368 -10.86 -18.52 -18.01
CA TYR A 368 -10.05 -19.02 -19.11
C TYR A 368 -9.25 -20.25 -18.71
N ASN A 369 -9.20 -21.22 -19.64
CA ASN A 369 -8.27 -22.36 -19.59
C ASN A 369 -7.01 -22.00 -20.40
N ASP A 370 -6.24 -21.06 -19.91
CA ASP A 370 -4.95 -20.66 -20.47
C ASP A 370 -3.81 -20.86 -19.45
N GLU A 371 -2.59 -20.64 -19.89
CA GLU A 371 -1.39 -20.80 -19.08
C GLU A 371 -1.42 -19.96 -17.78
N ASN A 372 -1.91 -18.72 -17.86
CA ASN A 372 -1.96 -17.82 -16.72
C ASN A 372 -2.97 -18.30 -15.67
N SER A 373 -4.12 -18.80 -16.13
CA SER A 373 -5.14 -19.37 -15.24
C SER A 373 -4.63 -20.62 -14.52
N LEU A 374 -3.91 -21.49 -15.21
CA LEU A 374 -3.30 -22.69 -14.61
C LEU A 374 -2.18 -22.33 -13.64
N ALA A 375 -1.37 -21.32 -13.94
CA ALA A 375 -0.37 -20.82 -13.01
C ALA A 375 -0.99 -20.22 -11.74
N CYS A 376 -2.12 -19.52 -11.88
CA CYS A 376 -2.90 -19.02 -10.74
C CYS A 376 -3.44 -20.20 -9.89
N VAL A 377 -3.97 -21.26 -10.53
CA VAL A 377 -4.41 -22.48 -9.85
C VAL A 377 -3.27 -23.09 -9.03
N LEU A 378 -2.08 -23.23 -9.60
CA LEU A 378 -0.91 -23.77 -8.88
C LEU A 378 -0.50 -22.87 -7.73
N SER A 379 -0.49 -21.54 -7.92
CA SER A 379 -0.15 -20.60 -6.85
C SER A 379 -1.14 -20.63 -5.69
N LEU A 380 -2.43 -20.84 -5.96
CA LEU A 380 -3.45 -21.03 -4.93
C LEU A 380 -3.30 -22.40 -4.24
N ALA A 381 -3.08 -23.45 -5.03
CA ALA A 381 -2.90 -24.81 -4.52
C ALA A 381 -1.70 -24.93 -3.57
N TYR A 382 -0.62 -24.19 -3.87
CA TYR A 382 0.59 -24.11 -3.03
C TYR A 382 0.63 -22.87 -2.12
N TYR A 383 -0.51 -22.28 -1.80
CA TYR A 383 -0.56 -21.06 -1.00
C TYR A 383 0.18 -21.17 0.34
N ALA A 384 0.05 -22.32 1.04
CA ALA A 384 0.68 -22.55 2.33
C ALA A 384 2.23 -22.48 2.28
N ALA A 385 2.83 -22.75 1.11
CA ALA A 385 4.27 -22.65 0.94
C ALA A 385 4.82 -21.26 1.24
N LYS A 386 4.01 -20.20 1.12
CA LYS A 386 4.39 -18.81 1.48
C LYS A 386 4.83 -18.66 2.95
N LYS A 387 4.37 -19.55 3.84
CA LYS A 387 4.78 -19.54 5.26
C LYS A 387 6.24 -19.96 5.45
N THR A 388 6.71 -20.87 4.62
CA THR A 388 8.01 -21.55 4.78
C THR A 388 9.02 -21.27 3.67
N HIS A 389 8.54 -20.83 2.50
CA HIS A 389 9.37 -20.59 1.32
C HIS A 389 9.18 -19.19 0.76
N GLU A 390 10.21 -18.71 0.09
CA GLU A 390 10.11 -17.63 -0.89
C GLU A 390 9.74 -18.23 -2.22
N ILE A 391 8.72 -17.66 -2.89
CA ILE A 391 8.17 -18.19 -4.14
C ILE A 391 8.59 -17.26 -5.26
N TYR A 392 9.33 -17.80 -6.22
CA TYR A 392 9.71 -17.10 -7.44
C TYR A 392 8.93 -17.66 -8.61
N ARG A 393 8.31 -16.77 -9.39
CA ARG A 393 7.59 -17.12 -10.60
C ARG A 393 8.41 -16.65 -11.79
N GLU A 394 8.94 -17.57 -12.57
CA GLU A 394 9.60 -17.23 -13.84
C GLU A 394 8.53 -17.17 -14.94
N LEU A 395 8.25 -15.97 -15.43
CA LEU A 395 7.50 -15.77 -16.66
C LEU A 395 8.46 -16.04 -17.82
N ALA A 396 8.35 -17.21 -18.43
CA ALA A 396 9.10 -17.51 -19.65
C ALA A 396 8.56 -16.64 -20.80
N GLY A 397 9.38 -15.72 -21.29
CA GLY A 397 9.09 -14.95 -22.50
C GLY A 397 8.99 -15.84 -23.72
N GLY A 398 7.76 -16.07 -24.26
CA GLY A 398 7.48 -16.69 -25.55
C GLY A 398 7.56 -18.23 -25.57
N LYS A 399 6.39 -18.89 -25.59
CA LYS A 399 6.19 -20.35 -25.74
C LYS A 399 6.71 -21.24 -24.62
N GLY A 400 6.36 -20.98 -23.38
CA GLY A 400 6.66 -21.89 -22.26
C GLY A 400 5.84 -21.55 -21.02
N PHE A 401 5.52 -22.55 -20.23
CA PHE A 401 4.61 -22.54 -19.10
C PHE A 401 5.23 -21.93 -17.85
N ALA A 402 4.40 -21.54 -16.89
CA ALA A 402 4.80 -20.89 -15.67
C ALA A 402 5.49 -21.88 -14.72
N ASP A 403 6.73 -21.60 -14.38
CA ASP A 403 7.48 -22.33 -13.38
C ASP A 403 7.37 -21.63 -12.03
N LEU A 404 7.17 -22.38 -10.97
CA LEU A 404 7.24 -21.90 -9.59
C LEU A 404 8.48 -22.47 -8.93
N VAL A 405 9.33 -21.61 -8.40
CA VAL A 405 10.52 -22.00 -7.63
C VAL A 405 10.29 -21.60 -6.18
N PHE A 406 10.37 -22.58 -5.29
CA PHE A 406 10.19 -22.43 -3.85
C PHE A 406 11.53 -22.57 -3.17
N VAL A 407 12.05 -21.50 -2.60
CA VAL A 407 13.32 -21.50 -1.85
C VAL A 407 13.00 -21.43 -0.36
N PRO A 408 13.43 -22.40 0.45
CA PRO A 408 13.15 -22.37 1.88
C PRO A 408 13.72 -21.11 2.52
N ARG A 409 12.95 -20.50 3.43
CA ARG A 409 13.40 -19.35 4.20
C ARG A 409 14.53 -19.74 5.14
N LYS A 410 15.36 -18.78 5.50
CA LYS A 410 16.42 -18.99 6.52
C LYS A 410 15.79 -19.60 7.78
N HIS A 411 16.44 -20.62 8.33
CA HIS A 411 16.00 -21.35 9.54
C HIS A 411 14.77 -22.26 9.37
N VAL A 412 14.34 -22.52 8.15
CA VAL A 412 13.30 -23.51 7.85
C VAL A 412 13.94 -24.77 7.28
N GLU A 413 13.78 -25.90 7.97
CA GLU A 413 14.23 -27.22 7.49
C GLU A 413 13.20 -27.78 6.51
N SER A 414 13.25 -27.34 5.28
CA SER A 414 12.41 -27.84 4.18
C SER A 414 13.23 -27.89 2.89
N PRO A 415 12.98 -28.84 1.97
CA PRO A 415 13.65 -28.85 0.68
C PRO A 415 13.22 -27.66 -0.19
N ALA A 416 14.10 -27.19 -1.08
CA ALA A 416 13.67 -26.35 -2.18
C ALA A 416 12.80 -27.17 -3.15
N MET A 417 11.92 -26.50 -3.90
CA MET A 417 11.07 -27.17 -4.88
C MET A 417 11.03 -26.36 -6.19
N ILE A 418 10.97 -27.06 -7.31
CA ILE A 418 10.66 -26.48 -8.62
C ILE A 418 9.42 -27.19 -9.15
N VAL A 419 8.39 -26.43 -9.47
CA VAL A 419 7.15 -26.95 -10.02
C VAL A 419 7.00 -26.42 -11.44
N GLU A 420 7.05 -27.33 -12.41
CA GLU A 420 6.88 -27.05 -13.83
C GLU A 420 5.53 -27.62 -14.31
N LEU A 421 4.76 -26.80 -15.01
CA LEU A 421 3.48 -27.17 -15.59
C LEU A 421 3.61 -27.38 -17.09
N LYS A 422 3.05 -28.47 -17.59
CA LYS A 422 2.90 -28.74 -19.01
C LYS A 422 1.42 -28.86 -19.39
N TRP A 423 1.18 -28.61 -20.66
CA TRP A 423 -0.13 -28.67 -21.28
C TRP A 423 -0.09 -29.66 -22.46
N ASP A 424 -1.02 -30.64 -22.43
CA ASP A 424 -1.14 -31.70 -23.46
C ASP A 424 0.19 -32.41 -23.81
N GLN A 425 1.07 -32.57 -22.81
CA GLN A 425 2.34 -33.29 -22.91
C GLN A 425 2.41 -34.43 -21.88
N SER A 426 3.42 -34.45 -21.03
CA SER A 426 3.53 -35.41 -19.92
C SER A 426 4.22 -34.75 -18.69
N ALA A 427 3.96 -35.30 -17.51
CA ALA A 427 4.66 -34.88 -16.28
C ALA A 427 6.16 -35.15 -16.39
N GLN A 428 6.59 -36.19 -17.14
CA GLN A 428 8.00 -36.46 -17.39
C GLN A 428 8.65 -35.35 -18.23
N THR A 429 7.97 -34.85 -19.26
CA THR A 429 8.47 -33.73 -20.08
C THR A 429 8.67 -32.48 -19.21
N ALA A 430 7.82 -32.26 -18.20
CA ALA A 430 8.01 -31.18 -17.25
C ALA A 430 9.32 -31.36 -16.43
N LEU A 431 9.59 -32.55 -15.92
CA LEU A 431 10.83 -32.85 -15.21
C LEU A 431 12.07 -32.71 -16.08
N ASP A 432 11.99 -33.17 -17.32
CA ASP A 432 13.11 -33.06 -18.29
C ASP A 432 13.41 -31.58 -18.58
N GLN A 433 12.39 -30.75 -18.69
CA GLN A 433 12.57 -29.29 -18.86
C GLN A 433 13.15 -28.62 -17.62
N ILE A 434 12.75 -29.01 -16.41
CA ILE A 434 13.37 -28.48 -15.17
C ILE A 434 14.90 -28.75 -15.23
N ARG A 435 15.33 -29.91 -15.68
CA ARG A 435 16.76 -30.27 -15.77
C ARG A 435 17.49 -29.51 -16.88
N GLU A 436 16.82 -29.21 -17.98
CA GLU A 436 17.40 -28.43 -19.07
C GLU A 436 17.55 -26.94 -18.75
N LYS A 437 16.58 -26.39 -18.00
CA LYS A 437 16.60 -25.00 -17.53
C LYS A 437 17.52 -24.88 -16.30
N LYS A 438 18.51 -24.01 -16.40
CA LYS A 438 19.33 -23.66 -15.24
C LYS A 438 18.62 -22.62 -14.38
N TYR A 439 18.09 -23.03 -13.24
CA TYR A 439 17.46 -22.13 -12.24
C TYR A 439 18.50 -21.44 -11.34
N ASP A 440 19.69 -21.15 -11.88
CA ASP A 440 20.88 -20.69 -11.18
C ASP A 440 20.68 -19.40 -10.37
N LYS A 441 19.73 -18.56 -10.78
CA LYS A 441 19.48 -17.28 -10.08
C LYS A 441 18.72 -17.44 -8.77
N ALA A 442 17.66 -18.24 -8.75
CA ALA A 442 16.83 -18.41 -7.58
C ALA A 442 17.45 -19.37 -6.54
N LEU A 443 18.23 -20.36 -7.01
CA LEU A 443 18.86 -21.39 -6.16
C LEU A 443 20.36 -21.18 -5.93
N LYS A 444 20.93 -20.02 -6.32
CA LYS A 444 22.36 -19.75 -6.29
C LYS A 444 23.04 -19.99 -4.93
N ASP A 445 22.34 -19.66 -3.86
CA ASP A 445 22.85 -19.74 -2.49
C ASP A 445 22.23 -20.91 -1.70
N TYR A 446 21.43 -21.75 -2.38
CA TYR A 446 20.79 -22.91 -1.75
C TYR A 446 21.61 -24.18 -1.93
N HIS A 447 21.80 -24.92 -0.85
CA HIS A 447 22.44 -26.26 -0.82
C HIS A 447 21.54 -27.17 -0.01
N GLY A 448 21.23 -28.36 -0.53
CA GLY A 448 20.37 -29.32 0.14
C GLY A 448 19.44 -30.09 -0.80
N ARG A 449 18.39 -30.68 -0.24
CA ARG A 449 17.39 -31.41 -1.02
C ARG A 449 16.59 -30.50 -1.92
N LEU A 450 16.45 -30.89 -3.18
CA LEU A 450 15.60 -30.24 -4.19
C LEU A 450 14.54 -31.23 -4.68
N LEU A 451 13.28 -30.85 -4.60
CA LEU A 451 12.18 -31.56 -5.22
C LEU A 451 11.89 -30.99 -6.61
N LEU A 452 11.89 -31.87 -7.60
CA LEU A 452 11.45 -31.56 -8.94
C LEU A 452 10.04 -32.09 -9.11
N VAL A 453 9.07 -31.19 -9.36
CA VAL A 453 7.66 -31.51 -9.47
C VAL A 453 7.17 -31.20 -10.87
N GLY A 454 6.98 -32.22 -11.67
CA GLY A 454 6.44 -32.11 -13.02
C GLY A 454 4.93 -32.33 -13.01
N ILE A 455 4.18 -31.34 -13.49
CA ILE A 455 2.71 -31.40 -13.59
C ILE A 455 2.32 -31.28 -15.05
N ASN A 456 1.35 -32.08 -15.51
CA ASN A 456 0.79 -31.97 -16.86
C ASN A 456 -0.73 -31.95 -16.80
N TYR A 457 -1.33 -30.93 -17.45
CA TYR A 457 -2.76 -30.86 -17.69
C TYR A 457 -3.09 -31.37 -19.09
N ARG A 458 -3.99 -32.35 -19.20
CA ARG A 458 -4.48 -32.87 -20.47
C ARG A 458 -5.86 -32.30 -20.75
N LYS A 459 -5.96 -31.41 -21.72
CA LYS A 459 -7.19 -30.67 -22.05
C LYS A 459 -8.34 -31.57 -22.50
N SER A 460 -8.03 -32.59 -23.32
CA SER A 460 -9.04 -33.52 -23.86
C SER A 460 -9.74 -34.34 -22.78
N GLU A 461 -9.02 -34.68 -21.71
CA GLU A 461 -9.50 -35.51 -20.61
C GLU A 461 -9.84 -34.69 -19.36
N LYS A 462 -9.43 -33.39 -19.35
CA LYS A 462 -9.51 -32.49 -18.18
C LYS A 462 -8.86 -33.08 -16.93
N THR A 463 -7.76 -33.80 -17.11
CA THR A 463 -7.05 -34.49 -16.02
C THR A 463 -5.66 -33.94 -15.82
N TYR A 464 -5.20 -34.03 -14.56
CA TYR A 464 -3.84 -33.73 -14.18
C TYR A 464 -3.05 -35.01 -13.94
N THR A 465 -1.77 -34.97 -14.27
CA THR A 465 -0.78 -35.98 -13.86
C THR A 465 0.40 -35.29 -13.21
N CYS A 466 0.99 -35.91 -12.20
CA CYS A 466 2.13 -35.40 -11.45
C CYS A 466 3.25 -36.44 -11.42
N LYS A 467 4.50 -35.97 -11.43
CA LYS A 467 5.70 -36.74 -11.09
C LYS A 467 6.59 -35.93 -10.17
N ILE A 468 7.15 -36.59 -9.16
CA ILE A 468 7.99 -35.95 -8.15
C ILE A 468 9.30 -36.73 -8.05
N GLU A 469 10.41 -36.05 -8.27
CA GLU A 469 11.76 -36.60 -8.11
C GLU A 469 12.58 -35.76 -7.13
N THR A 470 13.52 -36.39 -6.45
CA THR A 470 14.38 -35.71 -5.47
C THR A 470 15.82 -35.70 -5.98
N GLU A 471 16.44 -34.53 -5.97
CA GLU A 471 17.85 -34.33 -6.24
C GLU A 471 18.53 -33.65 -5.04
N THR A 472 19.85 -33.57 -5.03
CA THR A 472 20.62 -32.86 -4.00
C THR A 472 21.52 -31.85 -4.70
N ILE A 473 21.45 -30.59 -4.29
CA ILE A 473 22.38 -29.53 -4.72
C ILE A 473 23.56 -29.55 -3.77
N GLU A 474 24.69 -30.00 -4.29
CA GLU A 474 25.99 -30.00 -3.56
C GLU A 474 26.59 -28.58 -3.48
N LYS A 475 27.49 -28.36 -2.51
CA LYS A 475 28.17 -27.08 -2.30
C LYS A 475 29.10 -26.74 -3.43
#